data_5573f8dfa9b8d8f97b7962f567e23ca4
#
_entry.id   5573f8dfa9b8d8f97b7962f567e23ca4
#
_cell.length_a   1.000
_cell.length_b   1.000
_cell.length_c   1.000
_cell.angle_alpha   90.00
_cell.angle_beta   90.00
_cell.angle_gamma   90.00
#
_symmetry.space_group_name_H-M   'P 1'
#
loop_
_entity.id
_entity.type
_entity.pdbx_description
1 polymer ?
#
loop_
_entity_poly.entity_id
_entity_poly.type
_entity_poly.pdbx_seq_one_letter_code
_entity_poly.pdbx_strand_id
1 'polypeptide(L)'
;MALQDAIRTWKGTIRVDVRAQDGNIAVVGTSCRFPGADGPRQLWRLLAAGRHAITERPPGRRGPNRTVAPPWGGFLDAVDEFDAEFFGISAREAASVDPQQRLVLELGWEALEDAGIVPDRVRGGRLGVFVGAFADDYAHLVHRDGATAATRHTYPGTERSLIANRLSHFLDVHGPSVGIDSGQSSSLVAVHLACQSLLTGESDLVVAGGVQLNLLPESVDIADRWGPLSPDGRCYTFDSRANGYVPGEGGGLVVLKRLEDALADGDTPQCVILGSAVNHGGNGHALTQPDELAQQDVLRRAHERARISAAQLQYVELHGTGTPAGDPVEASALGAVVGSARPRTRPLSVGSVKTNLGHLGAAAGVAGLIKVAMAIRHRELPASLNYELANPEIALDELNLRVQQDLGSWESADGPLIAGVSSFGMGGTNCHLVISDAPPPSTAPRREPETGEADSGQAPPVLPFVLSGRGSGALCGQAARLRSLVVERPDVVLVDVAYSLAADRAVHGHRAVVVASGREQLLDRLGVVAGGGAGAGCVSGVAGPGRVAVVFSGQGSQRVGMGRELYRLFPVFAAAFDQVCELLDPVVRAAVFGEEGAGGLLDSTEFAQP
;
A
#
# COMPACT_ATOMS: atom_id res chain seq x y z
N MET A 1 -3.38 -37.86 -41.11
CA MET A 1 -2.07 -37.19 -41.22
C MET A 1 -2.19 -35.67 -41.04
N ALA A 2 -3.10 -34.96 -41.67
CA ALA A 2 -3.21 -33.51 -41.54
C ALA A 2 -3.64 -32.97 -40.14
N LEU A 3 -4.37 -33.77 -39.35
CA LEU A 3 -4.82 -33.34 -38.02
C LEU A 3 -3.73 -33.53 -36.95
N GLN A 4 -2.81 -34.45 -37.13
CA GLN A 4 -1.67 -34.67 -36.23
C GLN A 4 -0.52 -33.69 -36.45
N ASP A 5 -0.38 -33.14 -37.65
CA ASP A 5 0.58 -32.08 -37.94
C ASP A 5 0.10 -30.69 -37.45
N ALA A 6 -1.22 -30.44 -37.48
CA ALA A 6 -1.81 -29.21 -36.89
C ALA A 6 -1.65 -29.14 -35.36
N ILE A 7 -1.68 -30.28 -34.68
CA ILE A 7 -1.47 -30.39 -33.23
C ILE A 7 0.01 -30.22 -32.85
N ARG A 8 0.95 -30.55 -33.76
CA ARG A 8 2.40 -30.34 -33.52
C ARG A 8 2.84 -28.88 -33.67
N THR A 9 2.12 -28.07 -34.46
CA THR A 9 2.45 -26.65 -34.70
C THR A 9 1.86 -25.71 -33.62
N TRP A 10 1.01 -26.22 -32.72
CA TRP A 10 0.35 -25.43 -31.67
C TRP A 10 1.00 -25.59 -30.28
N LYS A 11 2.29 -25.86 -30.23
CA LYS A 11 3.11 -25.75 -29.00
C LYS A 11 3.72 -24.34 -28.85
N GLY A 12 2.99 -23.31 -29.23
CA GLY A 12 3.30 -21.96 -28.81
C GLY A 12 2.88 -21.82 -27.37
N THR A 13 3.83 -21.66 -26.46
CA THR A 13 3.59 -21.14 -25.11
C THR A 13 2.80 -19.84 -25.27
N ILE A 14 1.53 -19.83 -24.86
CA ILE A 14 0.75 -18.59 -24.83
C ILE A 14 1.46 -17.71 -23.79
N ARG A 15 2.27 -16.77 -24.25
CA ARG A 15 2.81 -15.71 -23.41
C ARG A 15 1.63 -14.83 -23.04
N VAL A 16 1.28 -14.77 -21.76
CA VAL A 16 0.32 -13.78 -21.24
C VAL A 16 0.99 -12.43 -21.39
N ASP A 17 0.57 -11.66 -22.37
CA ASP A 17 0.94 -10.24 -22.45
C ASP A 17 0.02 -9.45 -21.52
N VAL A 18 0.51 -9.17 -20.32
CA VAL A 18 -0.23 -8.40 -19.29
C VAL A 18 -0.62 -7.00 -19.80
N ARG A 19 0.09 -6.48 -20.81
CA ARG A 19 -0.21 -5.16 -21.40
C ARG A 19 -1.42 -5.16 -22.32
N ALA A 20 -1.78 -6.30 -22.89
CA ALA A 20 -2.78 -6.39 -23.94
C ALA A 20 -4.18 -6.83 -23.45
N GLN A 21 -4.37 -6.98 -22.15
CA GLN A 21 -5.64 -7.46 -21.60
C GLN A 21 -6.48 -6.30 -21.03
N ASP A 22 -7.60 -6.00 -21.68
CA ASP A 22 -8.62 -5.13 -21.11
C ASP A 22 -9.15 -5.74 -19.80
N GLY A 23 -9.29 -4.91 -18.77
CA GLY A 23 -9.86 -5.33 -17.50
C GLY A 23 -8.86 -5.65 -16.38
N ASN A 24 -7.56 -5.47 -16.60
CA ASN A 24 -6.55 -5.59 -15.56
C ASN A 24 -6.58 -4.39 -14.60
N ILE A 25 -6.40 -4.67 -13.30
CA ILE A 25 -6.43 -3.65 -12.24
C ILE A 25 -5.04 -3.55 -11.60
N ALA A 26 -4.47 -2.34 -11.61
CA ALA A 26 -3.21 -2.02 -10.96
C ALA A 26 -3.39 -1.79 -9.45
N VAL A 27 -2.53 -2.36 -8.65
CA VAL A 27 -2.33 -1.97 -7.25
C VAL A 27 -1.22 -0.91 -7.25
N VAL A 28 -1.57 0.35 -7.02
CA VAL A 28 -0.63 1.48 -7.11
C VAL A 28 -0.12 1.95 -5.75
N GLY A 29 -0.80 1.61 -4.67
CA GLY A 29 -0.37 1.93 -3.31
C GLY A 29 -0.88 0.92 -2.29
N THR A 30 -0.16 0.81 -1.17
CA THR A 30 -0.47 -0.10 -0.07
C THR A 30 -0.19 0.54 1.27
N SER A 31 -1.03 0.22 2.26
CA SER A 31 -0.77 0.56 3.66
C SER A 31 -1.18 -0.59 4.57
N CYS A 32 -0.53 -0.72 5.71
CA CYS A 32 -0.93 -1.70 6.73
C CYS A 32 -0.50 -1.31 8.13
N ARG A 33 -1.26 -1.79 9.11
CA ARG A 33 -0.90 -1.93 10.53
C ARG A 33 -1.17 -3.37 10.91
N PHE A 34 -0.11 -4.15 11.04
CA PHE A 34 -0.19 -5.54 11.44
C PHE A 34 0.70 -5.79 12.66
N PRO A 35 0.51 -6.87 13.39
CA PRO A 35 1.36 -7.19 14.53
C PRO A 35 2.84 -7.13 14.17
N GLY A 36 3.60 -6.32 14.91
CA GLY A 36 5.03 -6.10 14.67
C GLY A 36 5.39 -5.37 13.37
N ALA A 37 4.41 -4.73 12.70
CA ALA A 37 4.63 -4.02 11.44
C ALA A 37 3.68 -2.82 11.28
N ASP A 38 4.21 -1.60 11.37
CA ASP A 38 3.49 -0.34 11.20
C ASP A 38 3.44 0.14 9.73
N GLY A 39 3.74 -0.73 8.80
CA GLY A 39 3.68 -0.43 7.38
C GLY A 39 4.31 -1.54 6.53
N PRO A 40 4.13 -1.48 5.19
CA PRO A 40 4.57 -2.53 4.28
C PRO A 40 6.06 -2.88 4.40
N ARG A 41 6.94 -1.88 4.60
CA ARG A 41 8.40 -2.13 4.74
C ARG A 41 8.74 -2.93 5.98
N GLN A 42 8.08 -2.66 7.11
CA GLN A 42 8.30 -3.42 8.35
C GLN A 42 7.72 -4.82 8.22
N LEU A 43 6.56 -4.96 7.58
CA LEU A 43 5.99 -6.26 7.25
C LEU A 43 6.97 -7.09 6.42
N TRP A 44 7.56 -6.53 5.37
CA TRP A 44 8.55 -7.25 4.57
C TRP A 44 9.76 -7.70 5.39
N ARG A 45 10.31 -6.82 6.21
CA ARG A 45 11.44 -7.16 7.10
C ARG A 45 11.10 -8.30 8.07
N LEU A 46 9.85 -8.34 8.57
CA LEU A 46 9.38 -9.41 9.43
C LEU A 46 9.27 -10.74 8.67
N LEU A 47 8.67 -10.71 7.49
CA LEU A 47 8.45 -11.88 6.63
C LEU A 47 9.79 -12.46 6.10
N ALA A 48 10.66 -11.61 5.57
CA ALA A 48 11.97 -12.01 5.03
C ALA A 48 12.90 -12.57 6.12
N ALA A 49 12.76 -12.08 7.36
CA ALA A 49 13.51 -12.61 8.50
C ALA A 49 12.91 -13.89 9.10
N GLY A 50 11.83 -14.45 8.53
CA GLY A 50 11.18 -15.64 9.06
C GLY A 50 10.67 -15.48 10.50
N ARG A 51 10.25 -14.29 10.89
CA ARG A 51 9.76 -14.01 12.25
C ARG A 51 8.24 -14.06 12.33
N HIS A 52 7.71 -14.37 13.50
CA HIS A 52 6.30 -14.20 13.83
C HIS A 52 6.13 -13.07 14.85
N ALA A 53 4.92 -12.50 14.88
CA ALA A 53 4.52 -11.43 15.80
C ALA A 53 3.45 -11.87 16.80
N ILE A 54 3.35 -13.17 17.04
CA ILE A 54 2.41 -13.72 18.03
C ILE A 54 3.01 -13.51 19.43
N THR A 55 2.19 -12.94 20.31
CA THR A 55 2.53 -12.63 21.70
C THR A 55 1.40 -13.05 22.65
N GLU A 56 1.64 -12.97 23.95
CA GLU A 56 0.56 -13.05 24.91
C GLU A 56 -0.33 -11.80 24.85
N ARG A 57 -1.61 -12.00 25.17
CA ARG A 57 -2.59 -10.90 25.22
C ARG A 57 -2.12 -9.79 26.15
N PRO A 58 -2.11 -8.53 25.71
CA PRO A 58 -1.69 -7.40 26.52
C PRO A 58 -2.53 -7.28 27.81
N PRO A 59 -1.92 -6.89 28.96
CA PRO A 59 -2.63 -6.79 30.24
C PRO A 59 -3.89 -5.93 30.20
N GLY A 60 -3.88 -4.83 29.47
CA GLY A 60 -5.02 -3.93 29.29
C GLY A 60 -6.22 -4.54 28.54
N ARG A 61 -6.01 -5.66 27.85
CA ARG A 61 -7.04 -6.42 27.13
C ARG A 61 -7.42 -7.74 27.83
N ARG A 62 -6.95 -7.95 29.05
CA ARG A 62 -7.36 -9.07 29.92
C ARG A 62 -8.61 -8.62 30.66
N GLY A 63 -9.74 -9.32 30.45
CA GLY A 63 -10.97 -9.01 31.17
C GLY A 63 -10.82 -9.26 32.68
N PRO A 64 -11.77 -8.75 33.49
CA PRO A 64 -11.78 -8.97 34.94
C PRO A 64 -11.98 -10.44 35.31
N ASN A 65 -12.57 -11.21 34.43
CA ASN A 65 -12.76 -12.66 34.58
C ASN A 65 -11.62 -13.43 33.92
N ARG A 66 -11.30 -14.61 34.49
CA ARG A 66 -10.29 -15.49 33.92
C ARG A 66 -10.80 -15.97 32.54
N THR A 67 -10.18 -15.53 31.45
CA THR A 67 -10.43 -16.04 30.10
C THR A 67 -10.04 -17.51 30.03
N VAL A 68 -10.87 -18.32 29.36
CA VAL A 68 -10.63 -19.76 29.15
C VAL A 68 -9.80 -19.99 27.88
N ALA A 69 -9.94 -19.11 26.89
CA ALA A 69 -9.22 -19.20 25.62
C ALA A 69 -7.70 -19.05 25.81
N PRO A 70 -6.90 -19.65 24.92
CA PRO A 70 -5.46 -19.47 24.90
C PRO A 70 -5.06 -17.97 24.90
N PRO A 71 -3.98 -17.61 25.60
CA PRO A 71 -3.60 -16.21 25.77
C PRO A 71 -2.94 -15.61 24.53
N TRP A 72 -2.67 -16.42 23.52
CA TRP A 72 -1.88 -16.04 22.34
C TRP A 72 -2.68 -15.26 21.32
N GLY A 73 -2.02 -14.31 20.66
CA GLY A 73 -2.59 -13.57 19.55
C GLY A 73 -1.55 -12.69 18.84
N GLY A 74 -1.88 -12.27 17.64
CA GLY A 74 -1.19 -11.20 16.96
C GLY A 74 -1.83 -9.87 17.32
N PHE A 75 -1.20 -9.09 18.20
CA PHE A 75 -1.75 -7.84 18.72
C PHE A 75 -1.00 -6.63 18.19
N LEU A 76 -1.72 -5.52 17.98
CA LEU A 76 -1.13 -4.21 17.74
C LEU A 76 -0.65 -3.61 19.07
N ASP A 77 0.44 -2.87 19.03
CA ASP A 77 1.03 -2.25 20.22
C ASP A 77 0.13 -1.15 20.79
N ALA A 78 -0.50 -0.34 19.89
CA ALA A 78 -1.36 0.78 20.27
C ALA A 78 -2.62 0.80 19.38
N VAL A 79 -3.79 0.48 19.95
CA VAL A 79 -5.09 0.55 19.26
C VAL A 79 -5.90 1.78 19.66
N ASP A 80 -5.50 2.45 20.72
CA ASP A 80 -6.14 3.64 21.30
C ASP A 80 -5.49 4.95 20.83
N GLU A 81 -4.31 4.91 20.25
CA GLU A 81 -3.66 6.06 19.65
C GLU A 81 -4.31 6.46 18.31
N PHE A 82 -4.44 7.77 18.09
CA PHE A 82 -5.03 8.33 16.87
C PHE A 82 -4.70 9.81 16.74
N ASP A 83 -4.27 10.26 15.59
CA ASP A 83 -4.04 11.68 15.29
C ASP A 83 -5.36 12.40 14.96
N ALA A 84 -6.20 12.60 15.98
CA ALA A 84 -7.51 13.20 15.84
C ALA A 84 -7.46 14.62 15.25
N GLU A 85 -6.45 15.40 15.60
CA GLU A 85 -6.25 16.77 15.09
C GLU A 85 -6.00 16.76 13.59
N PHE A 86 -5.20 15.82 13.11
CA PHE A 86 -4.95 15.64 11.69
C PHE A 86 -6.23 15.42 10.90
N PHE A 87 -7.17 14.63 11.42
CA PHE A 87 -8.43 14.33 10.76
C PHE A 87 -9.54 15.36 11.07
N GLY A 88 -9.26 16.42 11.83
CA GLY A 88 -10.24 17.42 12.21
C GLY A 88 -11.30 16.90 13.18
N ILE A 89 -11.00 15.83 13.91
CA ILE A 89 -11.88 15.17 14.88
C ILE A 89 -11.52 15.69 16.27
N SER A 90 -12.52 16.17 17.03
CA SER A 90 -12.27 16.61 18.40
C SER A 90 -11.90 15.43 19.31
N ALA A 91 -11.11 15.67 20.36
CA ALA A 91 -10.75 14.63 21.33
C ALA A 91 -11.99 13.95 21.95
N ARG A 92 -13.07 14.73 22.18
CA ARG A 92 -14.35 14.19 22.68
C ARG A 92 -15.04 13.26 21.68
N GLU A 93 -15.03 13.61 20.41
CA GLU A 93 -15.55 12.73 19.37
C GLU A 93 -14.65 11.49 19.20
N ALA A 94 -13.34 11.68 19.11
CA ALA A 94 -12.37 10.61 18.95
C ALA A 94 -12.55 9.51 20.01
N ALA A 95 -12.83 9.87 21.27
CA ALA A 95 -13.10 8.91 22.34
C ALA A 95 -14.38 8.09 22.15
N SER A 96 -15.28 8.51 21.27
CA SER A 96 -16.53 7.77 20.96
C SER A 96 -16.46 6.99 19.65
N VAL A 97 -15.39 7.16 18.85
CA VAL A 97 -15.22 6.53 17.53
C VAL A 97 -14.53 5.19 17.70
N ASP A 98 -15.08 4.15 17.09
CA ASP A 98 -14.45 2.81 17.02
C ASP A 98 -13.01 2.92 16.50
N PRO A 99 -12.03 2.35 17.20
CA PRO A 99 -10.64 2.32 16.73
C PRO A 99 -10.46 1.79 15.30
N GLN A 100 -11.37 0.92 14.82
CA GLN A 100 -11.35 0.46 13.43
C GLN A 100 -11.63 1.61 12.44
N GLN A 101 -12.55 2.53 12.75
CA GLN A 101 -12.78 3.72 11.94
C GLN A 101 -11.55 4.65 11.92
N ARG A 102 -10.89 4.81 13.09
CA ARG A 102 -9.67 5.62 13.23
C ARG A 102 -8.53 5.02 12.41
N LEU A 103 -8.31 3.72 12.52
CA LEU A 103 -7.26 3.00 11.80
C LEU A 103 -7.46 3.07 10.28
N VAL A 104 -8.70 2.95 9.79
CA VAL A 104 -9.00 3.07 8.35
C VAL A 104 -8.75 4.47 7.82
N LEU A 105 -8.98 5.53 8.62
CA LEU A 105 -8.61 6.90 8.24
C LEU A 105 -7.11 7.05 8.02
N GLU A 106 -6.29 6.56 8.97
CA GLU A 106 -4.83 6.61 8.87
C GLU A 106 -4.32 5.78 7.70
N LEU A 107 -4.77 4.53 7.58
CA LEU A 107 -4.37 3.65 6.49
C LEU A 107 -4.81 4.18 5.12
N GLY A 108 -6.00 4.78 5.01
CA GLY A 108 -6.47 5.37 3.75
C GLY A 108 -5.59 6.53 3.29
N TRP A 109 -5.20 7.39 4.20
CA TRP A 109 -4.25 8.46 3.93
C TRP A 109 -2.89 7.91 3.50
N GLU A 110 -2.34 6.97 4.27
CA GLU A 110 -1.03 6.37 3.99
C GLU A 110 -0.99 5.60 2.66
N ALA A 111 -2.08 4.90 2.30
CA ALA A 111 -2.17 4.19 1.03
C ALA A 111 -2.14 5.14 -0.18
N LEU A 112 -2.83 6.29 -0.09
CA LEU A 112 -2.77 7.34 -1.11
C LEU A 112 -1.37 7.96 -1.20
N GLU A 113 -0.72 8.23 -0.06
CA GLU A 113 0.67 8.71 -0.04
C GLU A 113 1.65 7.70 -0.64
N ASP A 114 1.48 6.39 -0.38
CA ASP A 114 2.31 5.33 -0.97
C ASP A 114 2.12 5.23 -2.48
N ALA A 115 0.89 5.52 -2.97
CA ALA A 115 0.59 5.63 -4.39
C ALA A 115 1.13 6.91 -5.06
N GLY A 116 1.70 7.86 -4.31
CA GLY A 116 2.07 9.18 -4.83
C GLY A 116 0.86 10.07 -5.18
N ILE A 117 -0.33 9.70 -4.70
CA ILE A 117 -1.58 10.43 -4.98
C ILE A 117 -1.82 11.46 -3.87
N VAL A 118 -1.80 12.73 -4.24
CA VAL A 118 -2.09 13.83 -3.32
C VAL A 118 -3.59 13.85 -3.01
N PRO A 119 -4.01 13.67 -1.73
CA PRO A 119 -5.44 13.59 -1.39
C PRO A 119 -6.28 14.79 -1.83
N ASP A 120 -5.72 15.99 -1.86
CA ASP A 120 -6.45 17.17 -2.36
C ASP A 120 -6.80 17.10 -3.85
N ARG A 121 -6.09 16.30 -4.65
CA ARG A 121 -6.35 16.11 -6.09
C ARG A 121 -7.52 15.17 -6.38
N VAL A 122 -7.89 14.31 -5.43
CA VAL A 122 -9.01 13.38 -5.58
C VAL A 122 -10.33 13.94 -5.06
N ARG A 123 -10.29 15.10 -4.40
CA ARG A 123 -11.47 15.79 -3.85
C ARG A 123 -12.52 16.06 -4.92
N GLY A 124 -13.79 15.77 -4.63
CA GLY A 124 -14.90 15.89 -5.56
C GLY A 124 -14.93 14.81 -6.66
N GLY A 125 -13.94 13.89 -6.67
CA GLY A 125 -13.82 12.83 -7.67
C GLY A 125 -14.58 11.54 -7.31
N ARG A 126 -14.59 10.58 -8.24
CA ARG A 126 -15.22 9.27 -8.10
C ARG A 126 -14.25 8.25 -7.47
N LEU A 127 -13.69 8.56 -6.30
CA LEU A 127 -12.92 7.61 -5.52
C LEU A 127 -13.89 6.74 -4.71
N GLY A 128 -13.85 5.41 -4.94
CA GLY A 128 -14.61 4.43 -4.18
C GLY A 128 -13.86 3.96 -2.93
N VAL A 129 -14.59 3.61 -1.85
CA VAL A 129 -14.03 3.07 -0.61
C VAL A 129 -14.76 1.77 -0.24
N PHE A 130 -14.04 0.65 -0.23
CA PHE A 130 -14.58 -0.69 0.06
C PHE A 130 -13.79 -1.33 1.20
N VAL A 131 -14.40 -1.45 2.38
CA VAL A 131 -13.71 -1.95 3.58
C VAL A 131 -14.40 -3.16 4.18
N GLY A 132 -13.68 -4.28 4.25
CA GLY A 132 -14.09 -5.48 4.97
C GLY A 132 -13.97 -5.30 6.48
N ALA A 133 -15.06 -5.52 7.23
CA ALA A 133 -15.08 -5.47 8.69
C ALA A 133 -16.27 -6.24 9.23
N PHE A 134 -16.08 -7.02 10.30
CA PHE A 134 -17.20 -7.70 10.97
C PHE A 134 -17.19 -7.57 12.51
N ALA A 135 -16.05 -7.20 13.13
CA ALA A 135 -15.97 -7.04 14.57
C ALA A 135 -16.74 -5.79 15.04
N ASP A 136 -17.45 -5.92 16.14
CA ASP A 136 -18.24 -4.89 16.80
C ASP A 136 -17.91 -4.74 18.30
N ASP A 137 -16.73 -5.22 18.70
CA ASP A 137 -16.24 -5.22 20.09
C ASP A 137 -16.35 -3.84 20.74
N TYR A 138 -16.05 -2.76 20.00
CA TYR A 138 -16.12 -1.41 20.54
C TYR A 138 -17.55 -0.97 20.86
N ALA A 139 -18.51 -1.33 20.02
CA ALA A 139 -19.92 -1.07 20.31
C ALA A 139 -20.36 -1.77 21.61
N HIS A 140 -19.95 -3.02 21.82
CA HIS A 140 -20.19 -3.75 23.04
C HIS A 140 -19.52 -3.10 24.27
N LEU A 141 -18.28 -2.62 24.16
CA LEU A 141 -17.60 -1.88 25.22
C LEU A 141 -18.38 -0.63 25.63
N VAL A 142 -18.78 0.19 24.66
CA VAL A 142 -19.53 1.42 24.90
C VAL A 142 -20.91 1.14 25.51
N HIS A 143 -21.59 0.09 25.07
CA HIS A 143 -22.91 -0.25 25.60
C HIS A 143 -22.88 -0.78 27.03
N ARG A 144 -21.76 -1.32 27.52
CA ARG A 144 -21.61 -1.76 28.92
C ARG A 144 -21.76 -0.60 29.92
N ASP A 145 -21.35 0.61 29.53
CA ASP A 145 -21.44 1.80 30.38
C ASP A 145 -22.87 2.37 30.44
N GLY A 146 -23.79 1.78 29.68
CA GLY A 146 -25.21 2.12 29.63
C GLY A 146 -25.53 3.40 28.86
N ALA A 147 -26.82 3.62 28.62
CA ALA A 147 -27.29 4.74 27.79
C ALA A 147 -26.95 6.13 28.38
N THR A 148 -26.68 6.24 29.68
CA THR A 148 -26.33 7.49 30.34
C THR A 148 -24.92 7.98 30.02
N ALA A 149 -24.04 7.09 29.59
CA ALA A 149 -22.71 7.42 29.12
C ALA A 149 -22.68 7.81 27.63
N ALA A 150 -23.77 7.57 26.89
CA ALA A 150 -23.85 7.86 25.47
C ALA A 150 -23.79 9.38 25.18
N THR A 151 -23.05 9.75 24.18
CA THR A 151 -22.94 11.11 23.64
C THR A 151 -23.57 11.16 22.25
N ARG A 152 -23.73 12.37 21.69
CA ARG A 152 -24.15 12.53 20.27
C ARG A 152 -23.20 11.87 19.27
N HIS A 153 -21.97 11.56 19.68
CA HIS A 153 -20.94 10.93 18.85
C HIS A 153 -20.95 9.40 18.94
N THR A 154 -21.66 8.83 19.93
CA THR A 154 -21.66 7.37 20.19
C THR A 154 -22.25 6.61 19.01
N TYR A 155 -23.44 7.00 18.54
CA TYR A 155 -24.10 6.30 17.43
C TYR A 155 -23.23 6.30 16.15
N PRO A 156 -22.80 7.45 15.61
CA PRO A 156 -21.90 7.43 14.45
C PRO A 156 -20.52 6.83 14.76
N GLY A 157 -20.10 6.81 16.02
CA GLY A 157 -18.82 6.24 16.42
C GLY A 157 -18.82 4.71 16.41
N THR A 158 -19.97 4.06 16.55
CA THR A 158 -20.08 2.59 16.64
C THR A 158 -20.68 1.92 15.40
N GLU A 159 -21.23 2.70 14.45
CA GLU A 159 -21.80 2.17 13.21
C GLU A 159 -20.73 1.65 12.25
N ARG A 160 -20.82 0.37 11.84
CA ARG A 160 -19.85 -0.29 10.97
C ARG A 160 -19.76 0.31 9.56
N SER A 161 -20.87 0.83 9.02
CA SER A 161 -20.87 1.51 7.72
C SER A 161 -19.91 2.71 7.70
N LEU A 162 -19.73 3.38 8.84
CA LEU A 162 -18.86 4.53 8.98
C LEU A 162 -17.36 4.17 8.98
N ILE A 163 -17.00 2.90 9.05
CA ILE A 163 -15.62 2.45 8.83
C ILE A 163 -15.14 2.88 7.42
N ALA A 164 -15.98 2.73 6.39
CA ALA A 164 -15.68 3.19 5.04
C ALA A 164 -16.07 4.67 4.83
N ASN A 165 -17.28 5.05 5.29
CA ASN A 165 -17.89 6.32 4.94
C ASN A 165 -17.15 7.52 5.56
N ARG A 166 -16.51 7.35 6.71
CA ARG A 166 -15.72 8.40 7.35
C ARG A 166 -14.49 8.76 6.54
N LEU A 167 -13.86 7.79 5.87
CA LEU A 167 -12.75 8.06 4.95
C LEU A 167 -13.23 8.81 3.71
N SER A 168 -14.36 8.40 3.11
CA SER A 168 -14.96 9.11 1.97
C SER A 168 -15.33 10.54 2.31
N HIS A 169 -15.91 10.76 3.50
CA HIS A 169 -16.25 12.09 4.00
C HIS A 169 -15.00 12.96 4.22
N PHE A 170 -13.95 12.40 4.83
CA PHE A 170 -12.70 13.13 5.10
C PHE A 170 -11.99 13.55 3.81
N LEU A 171 -11.98 12.67 2.80
CA LEU A 171 -11.38 12.92 1.49
C LEU A 171 -12.28 13.77 0.58
N ASP A 172 -13.57 13.98 0.94
CA ASP A 172 -14.58 14.68 0.13
C ASP A 172 -14.71 14.06 -1.26
N VAL A 173 -15.01 12.73 -1.30
CA VAL A 173 -15.10 11.94 -2.53
C VAL A 173 -16.50 11.33 -2.72
N HIS A 174 -16.90 11.07 -3.97
CA HIS A 174 -18.28 10.75 -4.35
C HIS A 174 -18.46 9.35 -4.98
N GLY A 175 -17.43 8.51 -5.01
CA GLY A 175 -17.55 7.10 -5.41
C GLY A 175 -18.33 6.26 -4.38
N PRO A 176 -18.66 4.99 -4.72
CA PRO A 176 -19.29 4.08 -3.76
C PRO A 176 -18.47 3.95 -2.47
N SER A 177 -19.15 3.93 -1.31
CA SER A 177 -18.52 3.84 0.00
C SER A 177 -19.23 2.79 0.84
N VAL A 178 -18.61 1.59 0.98
CA VAL A 178 -19.31 0.38 1.44
C VAL A 178 -18.47 -0.39 2.46
N GLY A 179 -19.09 -0.73 3.61
CA GLY A 179 -18.60 -1.73 4.53
C GLY A 179 -19.08 -3.13 4.11
N ILE A 180 -18.20 -4.12 4.10
CA ILE A 180 -18.47 -5.49 3.66
C ILE A 180 -18.24 -6.46 4.81
N ASP A 181 -19.22 -7.32 5.05
CA ASP A 181 -19.13 -8.43 5.99
C ASP A 181 -19.48 -9.75 5.28
N SER A 182 -18.45 -10.52 5.01
CA SER A 182 -18.52 -11.92 4.54
C SER A 182 -17.63 -12.82 5.41
N GLY A 183 -17.52 -12.47 6.70
CA GLY A 183 -16.63 -13.12 7.65
C GLY A 183 -15.17 -12.95 7.26
N GLN A 184 -14.39 -14.03 7.33
CA GLN A 184 -12.95 -13.99 7.11
C GLN A 184 -12.53 -13.67 5.66
N SER A 185 -13.46 -13.73 4.69
CA SER A 185 -13.20 -13.33 3.30
C SER A 185 -13.44 -11.84 3.02
N SER A 186 -13.93 -11.07 3.99
CA SER A 186 -14.43 -9.69 3.81
C SER A 186 -13.50 -8.78 3.02
N SER A 187 -12.20 -8.74 3.36
CA SER A 187 -11.26 -7.84 2.67
C SER A 187 -10.97 -8.22 1.22
N LEU A 188 -10.91 -9.52 0.88
CA LEU A 188 -10.76 -9.92 -0.53
C LEU A 188 -12.06 -9.73 -1.31
N VAL A 189 -13.22 -9.93 -0.70
CA VAL A 189 -14.51 -9.57 -1.30
C VAL A 189 -14.59 -8.07 -1.54
N ALA A 190 -14.10 -7.24 -0.61
CA ALA A 190 -13.99 -5.79 -0.79
C ALA A 190 -13.11 -5.43 -1.99
N VAL A 191 -11.94 -6.07 -2.14
CA VAL A 191 -11.05 -5.88 -3.32
C VAL A 191 -11.74 -6.36 -4.60
N HIS A 192 -12.46 -7.49 -4.57
CA HIS A 192 -13.21 -7.96 -5.73
C HIS A 192 -14.27 -6.96 -6.19
N LEU A 193 -15.08 -6.43 -5.27
CA LEU A 193 -16.10 -5.42 -5.57
C LEU A 193 -15.49 -4.11 -6.05
N ALA A 194 -14.35 -3.72 -5.48
CA ALA A 194 -13.57 -2.58 -5.93
C ALA A 194 -13.11 -2.73 -7.40
N CYS A 195 -12.60 -3.91 -7.77
CA CYS A 195 -12.26 -4.21 -9.17
C CYS A 195 -13.49 -4.08 -10.08
N GLN A 196 -14.66 -4.59 -9.66
CA GLN A 196 -15.89 -4.45 -10.44
C GLN A 196 -16.30 -2.98 -10.61
N SER A 197 -16.24 -2.16 -9.54
CA SER A 197 -16.57 -0.73 -9.60
C SER A 197 -15.67 0.05 -10.57
N LEU A 198 -14.38 -0.29 -10.65
CA LEU A 198 -13.46 0.28 -11.64
C LEU A 198 -13.80 -0.15 -13.07
N LEU A 199 -14.10 -1.43 -13.28
CA LEU A 199 -14.42 -2.00 -14.59
C LEU A 199 -15.77 -1.49 -15.14
N THR A 200 -16.75 -1.24 -14.27
CA THR A 200 -18.05 -0.67 -14.66
C THR A 200 -18.03 0.86 -14.78
N GLY A 201 -16.92 1.50 -14.40
CA GLY A 201 -16.79 2.96 -14.46
C GLY A 201 -17.55 3.73 -13.37
N GLU A 202 -18.03 3.05 -12.31
CA GLU A 202 -18.58 3.71 -11.12
C GLU A 202 -17.52 4.46 -10.33
N SER A 203 -16.28 3.94 -10.35
CA SER A 203 -15.10 4.56 -9.76
C SER A 203 -13.99 4.75 -10.78
N ASP A 204 -13.16 5.77 -10.59
CA ASP A 204 -11.92 5.98 -11.34
C ASP A 204 -10.69 5.58 -10.53
N LEU A 205 -10.81 5.64 -9.21
CA LEU A 205 -9.82 5.28 -8.21
C LEU A 205 -10.54 4.60 -7.05
N VAL A 206 -9.92 3.61 -6.42
CA VAL A 206 -10.53 2.92 -5.28
C VAL A 206 -9.52 2.68 -4.18
N VAL A 207 -9.95 2.88 -2.94
CA VAL A 207 -9.28 2.38 -1.73
C VAL A 207 -10.05 1.17 -1.22
N ALA A 208 -9.40 0.00 -1.15
CA ALA A 208 -10.04 -1.24 -0.74
C ALA A 208 -9.18 -2.04 0.23
N GLY A 209 -9.82 -2.84 1.08
CA GLY A 209 -9.12 -3.74 2.01
C GLY A 209 -9.97 -4.13 3.19
N GLY A 210 -9.39 -4.17 4.40
CA GLY A 210 -10.15 -4.55 5.58
C GLY A 210 -9.45 -4.28 6.89
N VAL A 211 -10.23 -4.32 7.97
CA VAL A 211 -9.79 -4.07 9.33
C VAL A 211 -10.44 -5.06 10.30
N GLN A 212 -9.71 -5.45 11.32
CA GLN A 212 -10.14 -6.30 12.43
C GLN A 212 -9.40 -5.88 13.68
N LEU A 213 -10.13 -5.57 14.76
CA LEU A 213 -9.55 -5.40 16.09
C LEU A 213 -10.25 -6.31 17.09
N ASN A 214 -9.48 -6.94 17.98
CA ASN A 214 -9.97 -7.87 19.01
C ASN A 214 -9.88 -7.17 20.36
N LEU A 215 -10.86 -6.36 20.69
CA LEU A 215 -10.85 -5.50 21.88
C LEU A 215 -11.44 -6.19 23.13
N LEU A 216 -12.28 -7.20 22.92
CA LEU A 216 -12.98 -7.91 23.99
C LEU A 216 -12.42 -9.32 24.18
N PRO A 217 -12.02 -9.69 25.42
CA PRO A 217 -11.63 -11.06 25.71
C PRO A 217 -12.79 -12.06 25.53
N GLU A 218 -14.02 -11.66 25.77
CA GLU A 218 -15.20 -12.49 25.61
C GLU A 218 -15.46 -12.92 24.16
N SER A 219 -15.15 -12.05 23.19
CA SER A 219 -15.24 -12.39 21.76
C SER A 219 -14.26 -13.51 21.39
N VAL A 220 -13.07 -13.50 21.98
CA VAL A 220 -12.08 -14.57 21.80
C VAL A 220 -12.50 -15.86 22.49
N ASP A 221 -13.07 -15.79 23.71
CA ASP A 221 -13.60 -16.95 24.42
C ASP A 221 -14.79 -17.61 23.69
N ILE A 222 -15.63 -16.81 23.02
CA ILE A 222 -16.73 -17.30 22.17
C ILE A 222 -16.14 -18.00 20.93
N ALA A 223 -15.15 -17.41 20.31
CA ALA A 223 -14.48 -17.99 19.15
C ALA A 223 -13.82 -19.34 19.48
N ASP A 224 -13.17 -19.46 20.65
CA ASP A 224 -12.57 -20.70 21.12
C ASP A 224 -13.59 -21.82 21.35
N ARG A 225 -14.79 -21.47 21.84
CA ARG A 225 -15.89 -22.45 22.01
C ARG A 225 -16.50 -22.94 20.71
N TRP A 226 -16.44 -22.09 19.66
CA TRP A 226 -16.94 -22.45 18.34
C TRP A 226 -15.95 -23.32 17.56
N GLY A 227 -14.67 -22.98 17.59
CA GLY A 227 -13.62 -23.69 16.86
C GLY A 227 -12.27 -23.56 17.57
N PRO A 228 -11.43 -24.59 17.52
CA PRO A 228 -10.23 -24.61 18.33
C PRO A 228 -9.29 -23.48 17.98
N LEU A 229 -8.95 -22.67 18.98
CA LEU A 229 -7.77 -21.81 18.93
C LEU A 229 -6.54 -22.65 19.24
N SER A 230 -5.41 -22.34 18.57
CA SER A 230 -4.17 -23.05 18.83
C SER A 230 -3.67 -22.78 20.26
N PRO A 231 -3.56 -23.81 21.10
CA PRO A 231 -3.05 -23.66 22.46
C PRO A 231 -1.57 -23.28 22.49
N ASP A 232 -0.86 -23.57 21.40
CA ASP A 232 0.59 -23.39 21.28
C ASP A 232 0.98 -21.99 20.79
N GLY A 233 -0.01 -21.16 20.43
CA GLY A 233 0.24 -19.85 19.85
C GLY A 233 0.88 -19.92 18.46
N ARG A 234 0.55 -20.95 17.67
CA ARG A 234 1.07 -21.17 16.33
C ARG A 234 -0.05 -21.55 15.36
N CYS A 235 -0.02 -20.98 14.17
CA CYS A 235 -0.76 -21.51 13.04
C CYS A 235 0.13 -22.56 12.34
N TYR A 236 -0.24 -23.81 12.42
CA TYR A 236 0.48 -24.94 11.83
C TYR A 236 -0.11 -25.28 10.45
N THR A 237 -0.01 -24.33 9.51
CA THR A 237 -0.59 -24.48 8.18
C THR A 237 0.00 -25.68 7.44
N PHE A 238 -0.84 -26.65 7.06
CA PHE A 238 -0.51 -27.91 6.35
C PHE A 238 0.43 -28.86 7.12
N ASP A 239 0.73 -28.57 8.39
CA ASP A 239 1.58 -29.40 9.24
C ASP A 239 0.75 -30.42 10.03
N SER A 240 1.38 -31.54 10.38
CA SER A 240 0.79 -32.62 11.18
C SER A 240 0.32 -32.20 12.58
N ARG A 241 0.82 -31.07 13.07
CA ARG A 241 0.44 -30.46 14.36
C ARG A 241 -0.74 -29.48 14.24
N ALA A 242 -1.38 -29.37 13.06
CA ALA A 242 -2.53 -28.48 12.88
C ALA A 242 -3.59 -28.72 13.97
N ASN A 243 -3.75 -27.75 14.87
CA ASN A 243 -4.60 -27.87 16.08
C ASN A 243 -5.52 -26.65 16.28
N GLY A 244 -5.55 -25.74 15.33
CA GLY A 244 -6.34 -24.53 15.38
C GLY A 244 -5.57 -23.30 14.88
N TYR A 245 -6.25 -22.16 14.89
CA TYR A 245 -5.65 -20.89 14.47
C TYR A 245 -5.30 -20.00 15.66
N VAL A 246 -4.45 -19.02 15.44
CA VAL A 246 -4.15 -17.97 16.41
C VAL A 246 -4.90 -16.70 15.99
N PRO A 247 -5.72 -16.07 16.85
CA PRO A 247 -6.38 -14.82 16.52
C PRO A 247 -5.36 -13.70 16.31
N GLY A 248 -5.64 -12.84 15.36
CA GLY A 248 -4.83 -11.66 15.06
C GLY A 248 -5.70 -10.44 14.79
N GLU A 249 -5.10 -9.26 14.84
CA GLU A 249 -5.77 -7.99 14.59
C GLU A 249 -4.91 -7.09 13.71
N GLY A 250 -5.54 -6.06 13.15
CA GLY A 250 -4.88 -5.07 12.31
C GLY A 250 -5.73 -4.65 11.13
N GLY A 251 -5.12 -3.93 10.21
CA GLY A 251 -5.78 -3.46 9.00
C GLY A 251 -4.79 -3.28 7.85
N GLY A 252 -5.30 -3.39 6.64
CA GLY A 252 -4.55 -3.09 5.43
C GLY A 252 -5.46 -2.57 4.34
N LEU A 253 -4.96 -1.61 3.57
CA LEU A 253 -5.65 -1.03 2.44
C LEU A 253 -4.74 -1.00 1.22
N VAL A 254 -5.34 -1.14 0.05
CA VAL A 254 -4.70 -1.02 -1.26
C VAL A 254 -5.39 0.05 -2.09
N VAL A 255 -4.62 0.77 -2.89
CA VAL A 255 -5.14 1.73 -3.87
C VAL A 255 -5.15 1.08 -5.24
N LEU A 256 -6.31 1.08 -5.89
CA LEU A 256 -6.57 0.39 -7.14
C LEU A 256 -6.95 1.38 -8.25
N LYS A 257 -6.42 1.14 -9.45
CA LYS A 257 -6.78 1.83 -10.71
C LYS A 257 -6.90 0.81 -11.84
N ARG A 258 -7.65 1.13 -12.89
CA ARG A 258 -7.48 0.40 -14.15
C ARG A 258 -6.02 0.50 -14.59
N LEU A 259 -5.44 -0.61 -15.04
CA LEU A 259 -4.02 -0.64 -15.41
C LEU A 259 -3.67 0.38 -16.49
N GLU A 260 -4.54 0.55 -17.46
CA GLU A 260 -4.37 1.53 -18.55
C GLU A 260 -4.30 2.97 -18.02
N ASP A 261 -5.18 3.32 -17.07
CA ASP A 261 -5.20 4.65 -16.45
C ASP A 261 -3.95 4.87 -15.59
N ALA A 262 -3.55 3.87 -14.81
CA ALA A 262 -2.35 3.94 -13.99
C ALA A 262 -1.09 4.19 -14.85
N LEU A 263 -0.96 3.48 -15.98
CA LEU A 263 0.15 3.66 -16.90
C LEU A 263 0.10 5.02 -17.62
N ALA A 264 -1.10 5.48 -17.99
CA ALA A 264 -1.28 6.79 -18.62
C ALA A 264 -0.94 7.95 -17.67
N ASP A 265 -1.30 7.81 -16.38
CA ASP A 265 -0.99 8.79 -15.33
C ASP A 265 0.48 8.74 -14.86
N GLY A 266 1.23 7.73 -15.31
CA GLY A 266 2.63 7.54 -14.94
C GLY A 266 2.82 6.92 -13.56
N ASP A 267 1.80 6.29 -13.00
CA ASP A 267 1.90 5.54 -11.76
C ASP A 267 2.84 4.33 -11.90
N THR A 268 3.39 3.87 -10.79
CA THR A 268 4.23 2.68 -10.73
C THR A 268 3.47 1.56 -10.03
N PRO A 269 2.76 0.67 -10.76
CA PRO A 269 2.04 -0.43 -10.13
C PRO A 269 2.96 -1.37 -9.36
N GLN A 270 2.58 -1.73 -8.14
CA GLN A 270 3.31 -2.70 -7.32
C GLN A 270 3.06 -4.14 -7.80
N CYS A 271 1.82 -4.41 -8.21
CA CYS A 271 1.39 -5.63 -8.87
C CYS A 271 0.10 -5.36 -9.65
N VAL A 272 -0.37 -6.35 -10.40
CA VAL A 272 -1.59 -6.27 -11.22
C VAL A 272 -2.54 -7.41 -10.83
N ILE A 273 -3.80 -7.11 -10.55
CA ILE A 273 -4.86 -8.08 -10.38
C ILE A 273 -5.37 -8.43 -11.79
N LEU A 274 -5.12 -9.67 -12.23
CA LEU A 274 -5.53 -10.18 -13.54
C LEU A 274 -6.98 -10.66 -13.54
N GLY A 275 -7.45 -11.17 -12.39
CA GLY A 275 -8.80 -11.68 -12.26
C GLY A 275 -9.14 -12.01 -10.81
N SER A 276 -10.42 -12.03 -10.51
CA SER A 276 -10.93 -12.38 -9.18
C SER A 276 -12.29 -13.04 -9.28
N ALA A 277 -12.61 -13.91 -8.33
CA ALA A 277 -13.92 -14.54 -8.24
C ALA A 277 -14.40 -14.66 -6.80
N VAL A 278 -15.71 -14.60 -6.64
CA VAL A 278 -16.42 -14.86 -5.40
C VAL A 278 -17.51 -15.89 -5.67
N ASN A 279 -17.69 -16.84 -4.75
CA ASN A 279 -18.81 -17.77 -4.75
C ASN A 279 -19.23 -18.11 -3.32
N HIS A 280 -20.17 -19.04 -3.18
CA HIS A 280 -20.63 -19.56 -1.90
C HIS A 280 -20.68 -21.09 -1.94
N GLY A 281 -20.39 -21.73 -0.79
CA GLY A 281 -20.40 -23.19 -0.64
C GLY A 281 -21.77 -23.88 -0.77
N GLY A 282 -22.86 -23.10 -0.87
CA GLY A 282 -24.21 -23.64 -1.03
C GLY A 282 -24.67 -24.44 0.18
N ASN A 283 -25.40 -25.51 -0.05
CA ASN A 283 -25.88 -26.42 0.98
C ASN A 283 -24.90 -27.60 1.15
N GLY A 284 -23.69 -27.31 1.65
CA GLY A 284 -22.71 -28.34 1.97
C GLY A 284 -23.08 -29.22 3.17
N HIS A 285 -22.11 -29.90 3.78
CA HIS A 285 -22.35 -30.79 4.91
C HIS A 285 -22.86 -30.08 6.17
N ALA A 286 -22.36 -28.86 6.43
CA ALA A 286 -22.81 -27.98 7.51
C ALA A 286 -22.50 -26.51 7.17
N LEU A 287 -23.21 -25.56 7.80
CA LEU A 287 -23.08 -24.11 7.55
C LEU A 287 -21.65 -23.59 7.63
N THR A 288 -20.87 -24.11 8.57
CA THR A 288 -19.51 -23.63 8.85
C THR A 288 -18.40 -24.58 8.36
N GLN A 289 -18.78 -25.65 7.65
CA GLN A 289 -17.83 -26.60 7.11
C GLN A 289 -17.39 -26.15 5.71
N PRO A 290 -16.07 -26.11 5.42
CA PRO A 290 -15.59 -25.75 4.09
C PRO A 290 -16.04 -26.78 3.04
N ASP A 291 -16.39 -26.28 1.84
CA ASP A 291 -16.80 -27.10 0.70
C ASP A 291 -15.71 -27.10 -0.37
N GLU A 292 -15.18 -28.28 -0.67
CA GLU A 292 -14.09 -28.47 -1.62
C GLU A 292 -14.49 -28.08 -3.05
N LEU A 293 -15.69 -28.45 -3.49
CA LEU A 293 -16.15 -28.18 -4.85
C LEU A 293 -16.36 -26.69 -5.08
N ALA A 294 -16.86 -25.96 -4.05
CA ALA A 294 -16.96 -24.50 -4.11
C ALA A 294 -15.59 -23.84 -4.15
N GLN A 295 -14.60 -24.34 -3.40
CA GLN A 295 -13.24 -23.85 -3.48
C GLN A 295 -12.63 -24.12 -4.87
N GLN A 296 -12.82 -25.30 -5.45
CA GLN A 296 -12.41 -25.59 -6.82
C GLN A 296 -13.07 -24.64 -7.84
N ASP A 297 -14.37 -24.38 -7.70
CA ASP A 297 -15.12 -23.49 -8.60
C ASP A 297 -14.61 -22.06 -8.55
N VAL A 298 -14.38 -21.49 -7.35
CA VAL A 298 -13.87 -20.11 -7.23
C VAL A 298 -12.48 -19.96 -7.82
N LEU A 299 -11.61 -20.97 -7.66
CA LEU A 299 -10.29 -21.02 -8.29
C LEU A 299 -10.40 -21.00 -9.82
N ARG A 300 -11.21 -21.91 -10.41
CA ARG A 300 -11.41 -21.98 -11.88
C ARG A 300 -11.93 -20.67 -12.44
N ARG A 301 -12.97 -20.09 -11.82
CA ARG A 301 -13.55 -18.80 -12.27
C ARG A 301 -12.56 -17.64 -12.19
N ALA A 302 -11.71 -17.61 -11.16
CA ALA A 302 -10.68 -16.59 -11.06
C ALA A 302 -9.62 -16.75 -12.16
N HIS A 303 -9.18 -17.98 -12.44
CA HIS A 303 -8.25 -18.27 -13.53
C HIS A 303 -8.84 -17.94 -14.92
N GLU A 304 -10.12 -18.26 -15.14
CA GLU A 304 -10.83 -17.91 -16.39
C GLU A 304 -10.88 -16.40 -16.59
N ARG A 305 -11.24 -15.64 -15.56
CA ARG A 305 -11.26 -14.17 -15.63
C ARG A 305 -9.87 -13.58 -15.82
N ALA A 306 -8.87 -14.18 -15.19
CA ALA A 306 -7.46 -13.81 -15.37
C ALA A 306 -6.90 -14.25 -16.75
N ARG A 307 -7.66 -15.06 -17.51
CA ARG A 307 -7.23 -15.63 -18.81
C ARG A 307 -5.90 -16.37 -18.70
N ILE A 308 -5.68 -17.08 -17.58
CA ILE A 308 -4.49 -17.90 -17.36
C ILE A 308 -4.83 -19.38 -17.36
N SER A 309 -3.85 -20.20 -17.71
CA SER A 309 -3.88 -21.63 -17.41
C SER A 309 -3.42 -21.85 -15.96
N ALA A 310 -4.03 -22.79 -15.26
CA ALA A 310 -3.65 -23.14 -13.89
C ALA A 310 -2.16 -23.53 -13.76
N ALA A 311 -1.55 -24.04 -14.82
CA ALA A 311 -0.12 -24.37 -14.86
C ALA A 311 0.82 -23.15 -14.78
N GLN A 312 0.33 -21.97 -15.10
CA GLN A 312 1.11 -20.72 -15.04
C GLN A 312 1.20 -20.15 -13.62
N LEU A 313 0.33 -20.56 -12.71
CA LEU A 313 0.37 -20.15 -11.31
C LEU A 313 1.64 -20.70 -10.65
N GLN A 314 2.41 -19.89 -9.97
CA GLN A 314 3.69 -20.28 -9.38
C GLN A 314 3.62 -20.37 -7.85
N TYR A 315 2.78 -19.56 -7.24
CA TYR A 315 2.58 -19.48 -5.79
C TYR A 315 1.11 -19.27 -5.45
N VAL A 316 0.67 -19.82 -4.34
CA VAL A 316 -0.63 -19.47 -3.72
C VAL A 316 -0.43 -19.10 -2.27
N GLU A 317 -0.86 -17.90 -1.93
CA GLU A 317 -1.11 -17.49 -0.56
C GLU A 317 -2.42 -18.13 -0.10
N LEU A 318 -2.30 -19.10 0.78
CA LEU A 318 -3.40 -19.91 1.28
C LEU A 318 -4.33 -19.11 2.21
N HIS A 319 -5.57 -19.53 2.28
CA HIS A 319 -6.36 -19.23 3.47
C HIS A 319 -5.70 -19.84 4.72
N GLY A 320 -5.25 -21.09 4.65
CA GLY A 320 -4.25 -21.74 5.48
C GLY A 320 -4.26 -21.40 6.97
N THR A 321 -5.34 -21.77 7.65
CA THR A 321 -5.58 -21.40 9.07
C THR A 321 -4.86 -22.30 10.07
N GLY A 322 -4.35 -23.47 9.66
CA GLY A 322 -3.79 -24.49 10.55
C GLY A 322 -4.87 -25.26 11.28
N THR A 323 -6.06 -25.38 10.72
CA THR A 323 -7.17 -26.13 11.33
C THR A 323 -7.25 -27.53 10.73
N PRO A 324 -7.59 -28.55 11.56
CA PRO A 324 -7.68 -29.93 11.09
C PRO A 324 -8.70 -30.13 9.94
N ALA A 325 -9.80 -29.38 9.93
CA ALA A 325 -10.83 -29.50 8.92
C ALA A 325 -10.58 -28.65 7.66
N GLY A 326 -9.98 -27.46 7.81
CA GLY A 326 -9.85 -26.50 6.71
C GLY A 326 -8.70 -26.79 5.78
N ASP A 327 -7.55 -27.10 6.32
CA ASP A 327 -6.31 -27.28 5.56
C ASP A 327 -6.38 -28.45 4.55
N PRO A 328 -6.95 -29.66 4.89
CA PRO A 328 -7.09 -30.74 3.92
C PRO A 328 -8.01 -30.39 2.75
N VAL A 329 -9.13 -29.71 3.02
CA VAL A 329 -10.09 -29.29 1.98
C VAL A 329 -9.45 -28.30 1.01
N GLU A 330 -8.73 -27.29 1.53
CA GLU A 330 -8.01 -26.32 0.68
C GLU A 330 -6.92 -26.98 -0.15
N ALA A 331 -6.14 -27.88 0.46
CA ALA A 331 -5.08 -28.63 -0.24
C ALA A 331 -5.66 -29.50 -1.38
N SER A 332 -6.76 -30.22 -1.11
CA SER A 332 -7.45 -31.03 -2.11
C SER A 332 -7.96 -30.19 -3.26
N ALA A 333 -8.63 -29.07 -2.99
CA ALA A 333 -9.13 -28.16 -4.02
C ALA A 333 -7.99 -27.60 -4.91
N LEU A 334 -6.87 -27.17 -4.32
CA LEU A 334 -5.70 -26.71 -5.05
C LEU A 334 -5.04 -27.83 -5.88
N GLY A 335 -4.91 -29.01 -5.29
CA GLY A 335 -4.39 -30.18 -6.00
C GLY A 335 -5.22 -30.53 -7.24
N ALA A 336 -6.55 -30.54 -7.09
CA ALA A 336 -7.47 -30.84 -8.18
C ALA A 336 -7.45 -29.79 -9.31
N VAL A 337 -7.31 -28.52 -9.01
CA VAL A 337 -7.38 -27.44 -10.01
C VAL A 337 -6.00 -27.07 -10.56
N VAL A 338 -5.00 -26.93 -9.70
CA VAL A 338 -3.68 -26.41 -10.05
C VAL A 338 -2.64 -27.51 -10.13
N GLY A 339 -2.57 -28.38 -9.12
CA GLY A 339 -1.60 -29.46 -9.06
C GLY A 339 -1.71 -30.44 -10.22
N SER A 340 -2.94 -30.81 -10.60
CA SER A 340 -3.22 -31.71 -11.72
C SER A 340 -2.87 -31.14 -13.09
N ALA A 341 -2.86 -29.82 -13.22
CA ALA A 341 -2.61 -29.11 -14.48
C ALA A 341 -1.12 -28.91 -14.78
N ARG A 342 -0.20 -29.36 -13.92
CA ARG A 342 1.23 -29.06 -13.99
C ARG A 342 2.11 -30.32 -13.87
N PRO A 343 3.34 -30.30 -14.44
CA PRO A 343 4.23 -31.45 -14.35
C PRO A 343 4.69 -31.66 -12.89
N ARG A 344 4.88 -32.94 -12.51
CA ARG A 344 5.36 -33.33 -11.16
C ARG A 344 6.72 -32.71 -10.77
N THR A 345 7.52 -32.36 -11.77
CA THR A 345 8.82 -31.71 -11.55
C THR A 345 8.74 -30.24 -11.14
N ARG A 346 7.53 -29.65 -11.17
CA ARG A 346 7.30 -28.24 -10.83
C ARG A 346 6.06 -28.11 -9.92
N PRO A 347 6.13 -28.60 -8.67
CA PRO A 347 5.03 -28.49 -7.71
C PRO A 347 4.65 -27.03 -7.47
N LEU A 348 3.37 -26.78 -7.12
CA LEU A 348 2.92 -25.46 -6.75
C LEU A 348 3.49 -25.09 -5.38
N SER A 349 4.19 -23.97 -5.28
CA SER A 349 4.59 -23.43 -3.98
C SER A 349 3.40 -22.80 -3.28
N VAL A 350 3.23 -23.09 -1.98
CA VAL A 350 2.13 -22.58 -1.16
C VAL A 350 2.66 -22.09 0.19
N GLY A 351 1.94 -21.13 0.80
CA GLY A 351 2.27 -20.65 2.14
C GLY A 351 1.16 -19.78 2.72
N SER A 352 1.29 -19.39 3.98
CA SER A 352 0.30 -18.56 4.66
C SER A 352 0.95 -17.53 5.58
N VAL A 353 0.58 -16.25 5.41
CA VAL A 353 0.98 -15.15 6.30
C VAL A 353 0.48 -15.32 7.73
N LYS A 354 -0.55 -16.15 7.92
CA LYS A 354 -1.10 -16.44 9.25
C LYS A 354 -0.10 -17.13 10.16
N THR A 355 0.88 -17.81 9.61
CA THR A 355 1.99 -18.39 10.37
C THR A 355 2.88 -17.31 11.03
N ASN A 356 2.90 -16.10 10.47
CA ASN A 356 3.64 -14.95 10.99
C ASN A 356 2.79 -14.05 11.88
N LEU A 357 1.55 -13.73 11.49
CA LEU A 357 0.71 -12.68 12.06
C LEU A 357 -0.49 -13.18 12.87
N GLY A 358 -0.83 -14.47 12.75
CA GLY A 358 -2.13 -15.00 13.17
C GLY A 358 -3.23 -14.70 12.14
N HIS A 359 -4.45 -15.06 12.49
CA HIS A 359 -5.62 -14.88 11.63
C HIS A 359 -6.28 -13.53 11.89
N LEU A 360 -6.11 -12.59 10.98
CA LEU A 360 -6.56 -11.20 11.11
C LEU A 360 -8.07 -11.03 10.77
N GLY A 361 -8.89 -12.07 10.91
CA GLY A 361 -10.34 -11.97 10.70
C GLY A 361 -10.70 -11.34 9.35
N ALA A 362 -11.47 -10.24 9.38
CA ALA A 362 -11.88 -9.51 8.17
C ALA A 362 -10.69 -8.99 7.34
N ALA A 363 -9.55 -8.66 7.97
CA ALA A 363 -8.35 -8.15 7.30
C ALA A 363 -7.43 -9.27 6.77
N ALA A 364 -7.74 -10.56 7.01
CA ALA A 364 -6.84 -11.67 6.67
C ALA A 364 -6.49 -11.74 5.17
N GLY A 365 -7.47 -11.52 4.31
CA GLY A 365 -7.28 -11.60 2.87
C GLY A 365 -6.38 -10.50 2.32
N VAL A 366 -6.56 -9.25 2.77
CA VAL A 366 -5.72 -8.12 2.34
C VAL A 366 -4.29 -8.26 2.88
N ALA A 367 -4.08 -8.87 4.04
CA ALA A 367 -2.74 -9.18 4.53
C ALA A 367 -1.99 -10.14 3.59
N GLY A 368 -2.68 -11.18 3.10
CA GLY A 368 -2.16 -12.08 2.07
C GLY A 368 -1.86 -11.35 0.76
N LEU A 369 -2.77 -10.49 0.31
CA LEU A 369 -2.58 -9.69 -0.90
C LEU A 369 -1.33 -8.78 -0.80
N ILE A 370 -1.18 -8.04 0.31
CA ILE A 370 -0.03 -7.16 0.54
C ILE A 370 1.26 -7.99 0.62
N LYS A 371 1.28 -9.14 1.31
CA LYS A 371 2.43 -10.05 1.33
C LYS A 371 2.84 -10.44 -0.09
N VAL A 372 1.90 -10.87 -0.93
CA VAL A 372 2.22 -11.32 -2.30
C VAL A 372 2.66 -10.15 -3.18
N ALA A 373 2.04 -8.98 -3.06
CA ALA A 373 2.49 -7.77 -3.76
C ALA A 373 3.95 -7.43 -3.41
N MET A 374 4.32 -7.54 -2.13
CA MET A 374 5.71 -7.34 -1.69
C MET A 374 6.64 -8.45 -2.17
N ALA A 375 6.21 -9.71 -2.16
CA ALA A 375 6.99 -10.83 -2.67
C ALA A 375 7.30 -10.67 -4.17
N ILE A 376 6.34 -10.21 -4.96
CA ILE A 376 6.52 -9.85 -6.38
C ILE A 376 7.56 -8.72 -6.53
N ARG A 377 7.41 -7.67 -5.73
CA ARG A 377 8.31 -6.50 -5.79
C ARG A 377 9.75 -6.86 -5.43
N HIS A 378 9.95 -7.71 -4.43
CA HIS A 378 11.27 -8.15 -3.98
C HIS A 378 11.80 -9.35 -4.77
N ARG A 379 10.97 -10.00 -5.59
CA ARG A 379 11.27 -11.25 -6.29
C ARG A 379 11.75 -12.36 -5.36
N GLU A 380 11.11 -12.45 -4.20
CA GLU A 380 11.40 -13.43 -3.17
C GLU A 380 10.10 -13.94 -2.54
N LEU A 381 10.06 -15.24 -2.20
CA LEU A 381 8.95 -15.88 -1.50
C LEU A 381 9.32 -16.10 -0.04
N PRO A 382 8.65 -15.43 0.93
CA PRO A 382 8.89 -15.68 2.34
C PRO A 382 8.43 -17.06 2.78
N ALA A 383 9.05 -17.57 3.84
CA ALA A 383 8.68 -18.83 4.46
C ALA A 383 7.25 -18.82 5.01
N SER A 384 6.56 -19.97 4.87
CA SER A 384 5.42 -20.35 5.69
C SER A 384 5.97 -21.03 6.94
N LEU A 385 5.84 -20.38 8.09
CA LEU A 385 6.47 -20.83 9.34
C LEU A 385 5.75 -22.07 9.92
N ASN A 386 6.39 -22.68 10.90
CA ASN A 386 5.84 -23.77 11.73
C ASN A 386 5.50 -25.07 10.96
N TYR A 387 6.01 -25.24 9.75
CA TYR A 387 5.86 -26.48 8.97
C TYR A 387 7.12 -27.34 9.12
N GLU A 388 6.96 -28.57 9.59
CA GLU A 388 8.04 -29.58 9.72
C GLU A 388 7.68 -30.89 9.05
N LEU A 389 6.44 -31.36 9.21
CA LEU A 389 5.94 -32.62 8.66
C LEU A 389 4.54 -32.42 8.10
N ALA A 390 4.31 -32.94 6.90
CA ALA A 390 2.99 -32.86 6.25
C ALA A 390 1.88 -33.45 7.15
N ASN A 391 0.73 -32.77 7.17
CA ASN A 391 -0.49 -33.34 7.75
C ASN A 391 -0.81 -34.69 7.04
N PRO A 392 -1.03 -35.78 7.78
CA PRO A 392 -1.31 -37.10 7.17
C PRO A 392 -2.53 -37.10 6.24
N GLU A 393 -3.48 -36.19 6.42
CA GLU A 393 -4.65 -36.02 5.56
C GLU A 393 -4.35 -35.21 4.27
N ILE A 394 -3.11 -34.68 4.14
CA ILE A 394 -2.68 -33.88 2.98
C ILE A 394 -1.56 -34.61 2.26
N ALA A 395 -1.90 -35.33 1.22
CA ALA A 395 -0.94 -36.04 0.37
C ALA A 395 -0.23 -35.07 -0.59
N LEU A 396 0.66 -34.19 -0.07
CA LEU A 396 1.29 -33.07 -0.80
C LEU A 396 1.91 -33.50 -2.13
N ASP A 397 2.60 -34.66 -2.15
CA ASP A 397 3.22 -35.19 -3.37
C ASP A 397 2.19 -35.59 -4.42
N GLU A 398 1.08 -36.21 -4.01
CA GLU A 398 -0.01 -36.59 -4.89
C GLU A 398 -0.75 -35.36 -5.43
N LEU A 399 -0.94 -34.36 -4.57
CA LEU A 399 -1.56 -33.09 -4.90
C LEU A 399 -0.64 -32.15 -5.69
N ASN A 400 0.63 -32.52 -5.84
CA ASN A 400 1.66 -31.72 -6.53
C ASN A 400 1.82 -30.31 -5.95
N LEU A 401 1.84 -30.24 -4.60
CA LEU A 401 2.00 -29.04 -3.80
C LEU A 401 3.30 -29.09 -3.00
N ARG A 402 3.88 -27.94 -2.70
CA ARG A 402 5.07 -27.80 -1.86
C ARG A 402 4.94 -26.60 -0.96
N VAL A 403 5.05 -26.78 0.36
CA VAL A 403 5.08 -25.69 1.32
C VAL A 403 6.41 -24.94 1.18
N GLN A 404 6.35 -23.62 1.10
CA GLN A 404 7.51 -22.74 1.07
C GLN A 404 8.10 -22.62 2.48
N GLN A 405 9.24 -23.25 2.74
CA GLN A 405 9.80 -23.36 4.09
C GLN A 405 10.85 -22.30 4.40
N ASP A 406 11.53 -21.78 3.38
CA ASP A 406 12.60 -20.80 3.51
C ASP A 406 12.32 -19.57 2.66
N LEU A 407 13.01 -18.46 2.94
CA LEU A 407 13.06 -17.34 2.01
C LEU A 407 13.76 -17.80 0.73
N GLY A 408 13.05 -17.78 -0.38
CA GLY A 408 13.55 -18.25 -1.66
C GLY A 408 13.40 -17.22 -2.76
N SER A 409 14.33 -17.21 -3.73
CA SER A 409 14.21 -16.41 -4.95
C SER A 409 12.95 -16.80 -5.72
N TRP A 410 12.24 -15.79 -6.22
CA TRP A 410 11.07 -15.96 -7.06
C TRP A 410 11.31 -15.38 -8.45
N GLU A 411 11.90 -16.20 -9.28
CA GLU A 411 12.19 -15.86 -10.68
C GLU A 411 11.32 -16.68 -11.63
N SER A 412 10.98 -16.09 -12.76
CA SER A 412 10.31 -16.78 -13.85
C SER A 412 11.18 -16.70 -15.10
N ALA A 413 11.58 -17.87 -15.61
CA ALA A 413 12.35 -17.94 -16.85
C ALA A 413 11.47 -17.68 -18.09
N ASP A 414 10.16 -17.91 -17.99
CA ASP A 414 9.27 -18.02 -19.14
C ASP A 414 8.07 -17.06 -19.14
N GLY A 415 8.12 -15.96 -18.38
CA GLY A 415 7.00 -15.02 -18.36
C GLY A 415 6.84 -14.25 -17.04
N PRO A 416 5.66 -13.66 -16.81
CA PRO A 416 5.39 -12.91 -15.59
C PRO A 416 5.36 -13.81 -14.34
N LEU A 417 5.59 -13.20 -13.17
CA LEU A 417 5.30 -13.85 -11.90
C LEU A 417 3.79 -13.88 -11.71
N ILE A 418 3.22 -15.05 -11.44
CA ILE A 418 1.77 -15.19 -11.23
C ILE A 418 1.51 -15.92 -9.93
N ALA A 419 0.68 -15.31 -9.08
CA ALA A 419 0.25 -15.87 -7.81
C ALA A 419 -1.26 -15.84 -7.63
N GLY A 420 -1.75 -16.73 -6.76
CA GLY A 420 -3.10 -16.71 -6.23
C GLY A 420 -3.15 -16.23 -4.79
N VAL A 421 -4.25 -15.63 -4.39
CA VAL A 421 -4.54 -15.27 -2.99
C VAL A 421 -5.94 -15.77 -2.66
N SER A 422 -6.06 -16.64 -1.65
CA SER A 422 -7.32 -17.25 -1.21
C SER A 422 -7.79 -16.70 0.13
N SER A 423 -9.07 -16.48 0.27
CA SER A 423 -9.70 -16.18 1.55
C SER A 423 -11.10 -16.78 1.60
N PHE A 424 -11.36 -17.61 2.61
CA PHE A 424 -12.60 -18.36 2.75
C PHE A 424 -13.29 -17.98 4.08
N GLY A 425 -14.54 -17.55 3.98
CA GLY A 425 -15.35 -17.22 5.15
C GLY A 425 -16.02 -18.45 5.74
N MET A 426 -16.13 -18.54 7.06
CA MET A 426 -16.78 -19.66 7.76
C MET A 426 -18.25 -19.83 7.38
N GLY A 427 -18.91 -18.79 6.88
CA GLY A 427 -20.27 -18.83 6.36
C GLY A 427 -20.38 -19.34 4.92
N GLY A 428 -19.26 -19.80 4.31
CA GLY A 428 -19.22 -20.36 2.97
C GLY A 428 -18.91 -19.38 1.84
N THR A 429 -18.71 -18.08 2.12
CA THR A 429 -18.31 -17.11 1.09
C THR A 429 -16.81 -17.22 0.81
N ASN A 430 -16.44 -17.65 -0.39
CA ASN A 430 -15.09 -17.85 -0.85
C ASN A 430 -14.68 -16.75 -1.81
N CYS A 431 -13.43 -16.30 -1.72
CA CYS A 431 -12.83 -15.36 -2.66
C CYS A 431 -11.42 -15.80 -3.06
N HIS A 432 -11.10 -15.68 -4.35
CA HIS A 432 -9.77 -15.93 -4.88
C HIS A 432 -9.40 -14.84 -5.88
N LEU A 433 -8.17 -14.31 -5.76
CA LEU A 433 -7.57 -13.36 -6.67
C LEU A 433 -6.39 -14.01 -7.39
N VAL A 434 -6.20 -13.63 -8.66
CA VAL A 434 -4.99 -13.93 -9.45
C VAL A 434 -4.27 -12.62 -9.68
N ILE A 435 -3.01 -12.57 -9.29
CA ILE A 435 -2.16 -11.38 -9.39
C ILE A 435 -0.85 -11.69 -10.10
N SER A 436 -0.28 -10.67 -10.75
CA SER A 436 1.02 -10.79 -11.42
C SER A 436 1.90 -9.58 -11.13
N ASP A 437 3.18 -9.69 -11.49
CA ASP A 437 4.04 -8.53 -11.58
C ASP A 437 3.50 -7.52 -12.61
N ALA A 438 3.81 -6.27 -12.38
CA ALA A 438 3.46 -5.19 -13.30
C ALA A 438 4.32 -5.27 -14.58
N PRO A 439 3.79 -4.84 -15.73
CA PRO A 439 4.62 -4.65 -16.90
C PRO A 439 5.76 -3.68 -16.57
N PRO A 440 6.98 -3.89 -17.10
CA PRO A 440 8.07 -2.95 -16.89
C PRO A 440 7.63 -1.56 -17.35
N PRO A 441 8.10 -0.49 -16.69
CA PRO A 441 7.81 0.87 -17.11
C PRO A 441 8.02 1.01 -18.61
N SER A 442 7.09 1.66 -19.30
CA SER A 442 7.24 1.90 -20.72
C SER A 442 8.56 2.64 -20.95
N THR A 443 9.46 2.06 -21.75
CA THR A 443 10.65 2.73 -22.27
C THR A 443 10.31 3.71 -23.38
N ALA A 444 9.00 3.97 -23.63
CA ALA A 444 8.62 5.07 -24.51
C ALA A 444 9.26 6.33 -23.95
N PRO A 445 10.01 7.09 -24.75
CA PRO A 445 10.55 8.34 -24.29
C PRO A 445 9.40 9.14 -23.69
N ARG A 446 9.54 9.57 -22.42
CA ARG A 446 8.67 10.61 -21.88
C ARG A 446 8.53 11.63 -23.00
N ARG A 447 7.28 12.02 -23.34
CA ARG A 447 7.07 13.13 -24.26
C ARG A 447 8.01 14.24 -23.80
N GLU A 448 9.08 14.42 -24.53
CA GLU A 448 9.93 15.59 -24.33
C GLU A 448 8.99 16.80 -24.44
N PRO A 449 9.08 17.75 -23.53
CA PRO A 449 8.39 19.00 -23.73
C PRO A 449 8.76 19.50 -25.13
N GLU A 450 7.78 19.88 -25.93
CA GLU A 450 7.93 20.33 -27.33
C GLU A 450 8.82 21.60 -27.51
N THR A 451 9.65 21.89 -26.53
CA THR A 451 10.68 22.91 -26.60
C THR A 451 12.01 22.20 -26.82
N GLY A 452 12.38 22.11 -28.10
CA GLY A 452 13.62 21.49 -28.55
C GLY A 452 14.84 22.23 -28.06
N GLU A 453 15.33 21.87 -26.87
CA GLU A 453 16.69 22.16 -26.42
C GLU A 453 17.16 21.01 -25.53
N ALA A 454 18.37 20.55 -25.83
CA ALA A 454 19.05 19.45 -25.17
C ALA A 454 19.07 19.65 -23.66
N ASP A 455 18.42 18.70 -22.96
CA ASP A 455 18.57 18.51 -21.52
C ASP A 455 20.08 18.33 -21.24
N SER A 456 20.69 19.29 -20.59
CA SER A 456 22.10 19.25 -20.23
C SER A 456 22.45 18.14 -19.23
N GLY A 457 21.52 17.28 -18.85
CA GLY A 457 21.75 16.11 -18.00
C GLY A 457 22.37 16.39 -16.63
N GLN A 458 22.58 17.65 -16.29
CA GLN A 458 23.24 18.04 -15.06
C GLN A 458 22.20 18.42 -14.00
N ALA A 459 22.10 17.60 -12.95
CA ALA A 459 21.24 17.92 -11.80
C ALA A 459 21.60 19.30 -11.25
N PRO A 460 20.59 20.12 -10.84
CA PRO A 460 20.85 21.42 -10.24
C PRO A 460 21.78 21.26 -9.02
N PRO A 461 22.78 22.14 -8.86
CA PRO A 461 23.79 22.03 -7.80
C PRO A 461 23.19 22.19 -6.41
N VAL A 462 21.96 22.69 -6.30
CA VAL A 462 21.25 22.94 -5.05
C VAL A 462 19.78 22.55 -5.22
N LEU A 463 19.27 21.71 -4.31
CA LEU A 463 17.90 21.20 -4.34
C LEU A 463 17.08 21.73 -3.17
N PRO A 464 15.82 22.14 -3.40
CA PRO A 464 14.89 22.45 -2.33
C PRO A 464 14.15 21.17 -1.88
N PHE A 465 14.14 20.87 -0.59
CA PHE A 465 13.36 19.80 0.03
C PHE A 465 12.23 20.45 0.82
N VAL A 466 11.01 20.31 0.31
CA VAL A 466 9.81 20.93 0.89
C VAL A 466 9.17 19.97 1.89
N LEU A 467 8.95 20.45 3.12
CA LEU A 467 8.30 19.71 4.20
C LEU A 467 7.08 20.45 4.69
N SER A 468 6.05 19.74 5.10
CA SER A 468 4.90 20.34 5.75
C SER A 468 4.27 19.41 6.80
N GLY A 469 3.53 20.02 7.73
CA GLY A 469 2.77 19.33 8.76
C GLY A 469 1.58 20.17 9.23
N ARG A 470 0.57 19.55 9.82
CA ARG A 470 -0.58 20.31 10.36
C ARG A 470 -0.22 21.14 11.59
N GLY A 471 0.78 20.71 12.36
CA GLY A 471 1.34 21.43 13.48
C GLY A 471 2.87 21.47 13.43
N SER A 472 3.49 22.26 14.30
CA SER A 472 4.95 22.38 14.41
C SER A 472 5.59 21.03 14.78
N GLY A 473 5.00 20.28 15.72
CA GLY A 473 5.48 18.94 16.09
C GLY A 473 5.43 17.95 14.92
N ALA A 474 4.35 17.98 14.12
CA ALA A 474 4.22 17.16 12.93
C ALA A 474 5.30 17.50 11.87
N LEU A 475 5.58 18.80 11.67
CA LEU A 475 6.66 19.24 10.78
C LEU A 475 8.03 18.74 11.24
N CYS A 476 8.33 18.84 12.54
CA CYS A 476 9.56 18.29 13.13
C CYS A 476 9.65 16.78 12.93
N GLY A 477 8.53 16.06 13.14
CA GLY A 477 8.43 14.62 12.91
C GLY A 477 8.70 14.22 11.45
N GLN A 478 8.16 14.97 10.49
CA GLN A 478 8.44 14.75 9.06
C GLN A 478 9.92 14.93 8.72
N ALA A 479 10.56 15.97 9.25
CA ALA A 479 11.98 16.20 9.06
C ALA A 479 12.83 15.06 9.65
N ALA A 480 12.47 14.58 10.85
CA ALA A 480 13.15 13.45 11.50
C ALA A 480 13.02 12.16 10.69
N ARG A 481 11.80 11.85 10.20
CA ARG A 481 11.55 10.65 9.36
C ARG A 481 12.30 10.71 8.03
N LEU A 482 12.30 11.88 7.35
CA LEU A 482 13.06 12.04 6.12
C LEU A 482 14.56 11.87 6.37
N ARG A 483 15.08 12.44 7.47
CA ARG A 483 16.48 12.25 7.88
C ARG A 483 16.81 10.77 8.07
N SER A 484 15.97 10.02 8.76
CA SER A 484 16.14 8.58 8.96
C SER A 484 16.12 7.82 7.64
N LEU A 485 15.19 8.13 6.73
CA LEU A 485 15.13 7.53 5.40
C LEU A 485 16.43 7.74 4.62
N VAL A 486 16.95 8.97 4.60
CA VAL A 486 18.18 9.32 3.87
C VAL A 486 19.40 8.60 4.48
N VAL A 487 19.43 8.37 5.80
CA VAL A 487 20.48 7.59 6.48
C VAL A 487 20.38 6.10 6.13
N GLU A 488 19.16 5.52 6.21
CA GLU A 488 18.91 4.10 5.95
C GLU A 488 19.08 3.69 4.47
N ARG A 489 18.90 4.66 3.57
CA ARG A 489 18.95 4.45 2.12
C ARG A 489 20.04 5.31 1.48
N PRO A 490 21.31 4.87 1.56
CA PRO A 490 22.41 5.60 0.92
C PRO A 490 22.32 5.61 -0.60
N ASP A 491 21.55 4.70 -1.18
CA ASP A 491 21.27 4.54 -2.61
C ASP A 491 20.21 5.52 -3.14
N VAL A 492 19.43 6.18 -2.26
CA VAL A 492 18.34 7.06 -2.72
C VAL A 492 18.90 8.29 -3.45
N VAL A 493 18.33 8.59 -4.61
CA VAL A 493 18.68 9.74 -5.44
C VAL A 493 18.01 10.99 -4.89
N LEU A 494 18.78 12.00 -4.51
CA LEU A 494 18.26 13.18 -3.81
C LEU A 494 17.32 14.04 -4.65
N VAL A 495 17.51 14.09 -5.98
CA VAL A 495 16.59 14.83 -6.86
C VAL A 495 15.21 14.20 -6.89
N ASP A 496 15.11 12.86 -6.84
CA ASP A 496 13.84 12.15 -6.79
C ASP A 496 13.13 12.41 -5.46
N VAL A 497 13.89 12.46 -4.34
CA VAL A 497 13.35 12.83 -3.03
C VAL A 497 12.80 14.25 -3.05
N ALA A 498 13.56 15.21 -3.60
CA ALA A 498 13.12 16.61 -3.69
C ALA A 498 11.86 16.75 -4.55
N TYR A 499 11.81 16.04 -5.69
CA TYR A 499 10.65 16.00 -6.57
C TYR A 499 9.41 15.43 -5.85
N SER A 500 9.53 14.25 -5.26
CA SER A 500 8.41 13.59 -4.58
C SER A 500 7.86 14.43 -3.42
N LEU A 501 8.73 15.11 -2.66
CA LEU A 501 8.28 16.01 -1.61
C LEU A 501 7.50 17.22 -2.15
N ALA A 502 7.83 17.70 -3.34
CA ALA A 502 7.17 18.86 -3.94
C ALA A 502 5.90 18.49 -4.73
N ALA A 503 5.89 17.31 -5.39
CA ALA A 503 4.86 16.93 -6.34
C ALA A 503 3.82 15.93 -5.77
N ASP A 504 4.26 14.99 -4.89
CA ASP A 504 3.48 13.81 -4.52
C ASP A 504 3.06 13.82 -3.05
N ARG A 505 3.17 14.96 -2.37
CA ARG A 505 2.79 15.11 -0.95
C ARG A 505 1.75 16.20 -0.75
N ALA A 506 0.85 15.96 0.19
CA ALA A 506 -0.10 16.98 0.65
C ALA A 506 0.65 18.14 1.31
N VAL A 507 0.16 19.36 1.09
CA VAL A 507 0.76 20.58 1.62
C VAL A 507 -0.08 21.11 2.78
N HIS A 508 0.51 21.16 3.96
CA HIS A 508 -0.13 21.62 5.19
C HIS A 508 0.29 23.03 5.61
N GLY A 509 -0.32 23.54 6.68
CA GLY A 509 -0.11 24.91 7.15
C GLY A 509 1.30 25.21 7.65
N HIS A 510 1.88 24.33 8.47
CA HIS A 510 3.27 24.48 8.93
C HIS A 510 4.22 23.95 7.87
N ARG A 511 5.14 24.79 7.40
CA ARG A 511 6.01 24.47 6.25
C ARG A 511 7.46 24.75 6.57
N ALA A 512 8.34 23.95 5.98
CA ALA A 512 9.77 24.22 5.93
C ALA A 512 10.33 23.88 4.54
N VAL A 513 11.32 24.65 4.13
CA VAL A 513 12.14 24.34 2.96
C VAL A 513 13.56 24.20 3.43
N VAL A 514 14.15 23.06 3.14
CA VAL A 514 15.57 22.78 3.34
C VAL A 514 16.24 22.82 1.98
N VAL A 515 17.22 23.69 1.82
CA VAL A 515 17.96 23.85 0.58
C VAL A 515 19.33 23.16 0.77
N ALA A 516 19.69 22.18 -0.05
CA ALA A 516 20.93 21.43 0.11
C ALA A 516 21.58 21.07 -1.22
N SER A 517 22.92 21.10 -1.26
CA SER A 517 23.74 20.73 -2.43
C SER A 517 24.22 19.27 -2.39
N GLY A 518 23.95 18.56 -1.31
CA GLY A 518 24.37 17.17 -1.13
C GLY A 518 23.81 16.54 0.13
N ARG A 519 24.09 15.25 0.29
CA ARG A 519 23.53 14.40 1.34
C ARG A 519 23.88 14.86 2.76
N GLU A 520 25.15 15.16 3.02
CA GLU A 520 25.62 15.57 4.33
C GLU A 520 24.92 16.86 4.77
N GLN A 521 24.90 17.86 3.89
CA GLN A 521 24.24 19.13 4.15
C GLN A 521 22.71 18.96 4.36
N LEU A 522 22.07 18.06 3.61
CA LEU A 522 20.66 17.71 3.81
C LEU A 522 20.42 17.12 5.19
N LEU A 523 21.23 16.15 5.62
CA LEU A 523 21.10 15.50 6.92
C LEU A 523 21.28 16.47 8.09
N ASP A 524 22.26 17.38 8.01
CA ASP A 524 22.49 18.40 9.03
C ASP A 524 21.31 19.36 9.13
N ARG A 525 20.81 19.87 8.00
CA ARG A 525 19.70 20.81 7.95
C ARG A 525 18.36 20.19 8.34
N LEU A 526 18.12 18.92 7.96
CA LEU A 526 16.96 18.19 8.45
C LEU A 526 17.03 18.02 9.97
N GLY A 527 18.22 17.83 10.54
CA GLY A 527 18.42 17.77 11.99
C GLY A 527 18.01 19.08 12.69
N VAL A 528 18.30 20.24 12.08
CA VAL A 528 17.89 21.55 12.59
C VAL A 528 16.37 21.69 12.59
N VAL A 529 15.69 21.34 11.49
CA VAL A 529 14.22 21.39 11.38
C VAL A 529 13.55 20.41 12.33
N ALA A 530 14.10 19.19 12.47
CA ALA A 530 13.61 18.17 13.39
C ALA A 530 13.67 18.61 14.85
N GLY A 531 14.69 19.42 15.20
CA GLY A 531 14.82 20.05 16.53
C GLY A 531 13.98 21.32 16.71
N GLY A 532 13.16 21.71 15.74
CA GLY A 532 12.37 22.95 15.78
C GLY A 532 13.20 24.24 15.65
N GLY A 533 14.44 24.11 15.18
CA GLY A 533 15.39 25.21 15.05
C GLY A 533 15.29 25.97 13.71
N ALA A 534 16.02 27.08 13.61
CA ALA A 534 16.26 27.83 12.38
C ALA A 534 17.76 27.83 12.10
N GLY A 535 18.14 27.83 10.81
CA GLY A 535 19.54 27.81 10.41
C GLY A 535 19.74 28.21 8.96
N ALA A 536 20.99 28.40 8.55
CA ALA A 536 21.33 28.73 7.17
C ALA A 536 20.85 27.64 6.21
N GLY A 537 20.09 28.05 5.19
CA GLY A 537 19.50 27.11 4.20
C GLY A 537 18.25 26.37 4.72
N CYS A 538 17.71 26.77 5.87
CA CYS A 538 16.42 26.30 6.38
C CYS A 538 15.48 27.50 6.54
N VAL A 539 14.33 27.46 5.89
CA VAL A 539 13.28 28.44 6.04
C VAL A 539 12.03 27.71 6.55
N SER A 540 11.45 28.17 7.65
CA SER A 540 10.20 27.61 8.18
C SER A 540 9.21 28.72 8.52
N GLY A 541 7.91 28.38 8.46
CA GLY A 541 6.84 29.32 8.76
C GLY A 541 5.48 28.67 8.69
N VAL A 542 4.45 29.45 9.00
CA VAL A 542 3.05 29.05 8.91
C VAL A 542 2.44 29.74 7.70
N ALA A 543 1.83 28.96 6.80
CA ALA A 543 1.13 29.51 5.65
C ALA A 543 -0.10 30.31 6.13
N GLY A 544 -0.19 31.53 5.65
CA GLY A 544 -1.33 32.41 5.92
C GLY A 544 -2.02 32.83 4.63
N PRO A 545 -3.22 33.41 4.70
CA PRO A 545 -3.84 34.02 3.56
C PRO A 545 -2.98 35.22 3.12
N GLY A 546 -2.67 35.32 1.83
CA GLY A 546 -1.89 36.42 1.29
C GLY A 546 -1.80 36.37 -0.23
N ARG A 547 -1.40 37.48 -0.82
CA ARG A 547 -1.07 37.58 -2.24
C ARG A 547 0.44 37.51 -2.39
N VAL A 548 0.89 36.90 -3.47
CA VAL A 548 2.31 36.92 -3.86
C VAL A 548 2.65 38.33 -4.35
N ALA A 549 3.69 38.91 -3.78
CA ALA A 549 4.29 40.16 -4.26
C ALA A 549 5.66 39.84 -4.84
N VAL A 550 5.91 40.31 -6.06
CA VAL A 550 7.23 40.25 -6.70
C VAL A 550 7.89 41.61 -6.48
N VAL A 551 9.07 41.59 -5.88
CA VAL A 551 9.83 42.79 -5.56
C VAL A 551 11.08 42.82 -6.44
N PHE A 552 11.25 43.90 -7.16
CA PHE A 552 12.46 44.15 -7.94
C PHE A 552 13.42 44.98 -7.09
N SER A 553 14.69 44.60 -7.11
CA SER A 553 15.72 45.38 -6.43
C SER A 553 15.95 46.72 -7.17
N GLY A 554 16.28 47.75 -6.43
CA GLY A 554 16.68 49.02 -7.01
C GLY A 554 18.10 49.01 -7.53
N GLN A 555 18.51 50.13 -8.11
CA GLN A 555 19.89 50.35 -8.60
C GLN A 555 20.90 50.10 -7.45
N GLY A 556 22.03 49.45 -7.81
CA GLY A 556 23.13 49.13 -6.88
C GLY A 556 23.20 47.67 -6.45
N SER A 557 22.23 46.84 -6.87
CA SER A 557 22.25 45.39 -6.62
C SER A 557 22.86 44.57 -7.78
N GLN A 558 23.09 45.19 -8.89
CA GLN A 558 23.73 44.57 -10.08
C GLN A 558 25.15 44.12 -9.77
N ARG A 559 25.53 42.99 -10.31
CA ARG A 559 26.89 42.44 -10.22
C ARG A 559 27.25 41.64 -11.45
N VAL A 560 28.50 41.68 -11.86
CA VAL A 560 29.01 40.87 -12.96
C VAL A 560 28.79 39.37 -12.66
N GLY A 561 28.23 38.64 -13.60
CA GLY A 561 27.94 37.24 -13.48
C GLY A 561 26.63 36.91 -12.78
N MET A 562 25.80 37.93 -12.45
CA MET A 562 24.46 37.67 -11.92
C MET A 562 23.62 36.85 -12.91
N GLY A 563 22.88 35.85 -12.42
CA GLY A 563 22.06 34.97 -13.27
C GLY A 563 22.82 33.94 -14.11
N ARG A 564 24.18 33.93 -14.15
CA ARG A 564 24.95 33.00 -14.99
C ARG A 564 24.69 31.53 -14.67
N GLU A 565 24.58 31.19 -13.39
CA GLU A 565 24.27 29.81 -12.98
C GLU A 565 22.81 29.44 -13.35
N LEU A 566 21.84 30.34 -13.15
CA LEU A 566 20.46 30.14 -13.57
C LEU A 566 20.38 29.96 -15.11
N TYR A 567 21.10 30.75 -15.85
CA TYR A 567 21.16 30.67 -17.32
C TYR A 567 21.67 29.30 -17.80
N ARG A 568 22.69 28.75 -17.11
CA ARG A 568 23.24 27.43 -17.48
C ARG A 568 22.36 26.24 -17.06
N LEU A 569 21.64 26.39 -15.99
CA LEU A 569 20.94 25.27 -15.33
C LEU A 569 19.45 25.22 -15.63
N PHE A 570 18.85 26.34 -15.99
CA PHE A 570 17.39 26.44 -16.16
C PHE A 570 17.06 26.98 -17.57
N PRO A 571 16.67 26.11 -18.52
CA PRO A 571 16.34 26.50 -19.88
C PRO A 571 15.26 27.60 -19.96
N VAL A 572 14.26 27.54 -19.07
CA VAL A 572 13.21 28.56 -19.01
C VAL A 572 13.78 29.94 -18.67
N PHE A 573 14.75 30.01 -17.74
CA PHE A 573 15.42 31.25 -17.40
C PHE A 573 16.28 31.74 -18.58
N ALA A 574 17.03 30.83 -19.22
CA ALA A 574 17.88 31.17 -20.37
C ALA A 574 17.03 31.74 -21.51
N ALA A 575 15.95 31.06 -21.90
CA ALA A 575 15.07 31.52 -22.95
C ALA A 575 14.41 32.89 -22.64
N ALA A 576 13.95 33.09 -21.41
CA ALA A 576 13.37 34.38 -20.99
C ALA A 576 14.42 35.48 -20.96
N PHE A 577 15.64 35.19 -20.50
CA PHE A 577 16.75 36.13 -20.49
C PHE A 577 17.17 36.51 -21.90
N ASP A 578 17.30 35.55 -22.81
CA ASP A 578 17.62 35.79 -24.21
C ASP A 578 16.57 36.65 -24.91
N GLN A 579 15.27 36.36 -24.72
CA GLN A 579 14.15 37.17 -25.23
C GLN A 579 14.23 38.63 -24.77
N VAL A 580 14.57 38.87 -23.49
CA VAL A 580 14.77 40.24 -22.98
C VAL A 580 16.00 40.89 -23.62
N CYS A 581 17.11 40.16 -23.74
CA CYS A 581 18.33 40.67 -24.35
C CYS A 581 18.16 41.01 -25.84
N GLU A 582 17.27 40.30 -26.57
CA GLU A 582 16.94 40.65 -27.97
C GLU A 582 16.26 42.03 -28.12
N LEU A 583 15.61 42.50 -27.07
CA LEU A 583 14.95 43.81 -27.04
C LEU A 583 15.85 44.94 -26.54
N LEU A 584 17.04 44.60 -26.04
CA LEU A 584 18.00 45.52 -25.45
C LEU A 584 19.26 45.63 -26.33
N ASP A 585 20.17 46.56 -25.96
CA ASP A 585 21.48 46.64 -26.60
C ASP A 585 22.25 45.33 -26.42
N PRO A 586 22.80 44.71 -27.48
CA PRO A 586 23.55 43.45 -27.40
C PRO A 586 24.69 43.46 -26.35
N VAL A 587 25.20 44.62 -25.99
CA VAL A 587 26.27 44.76 -25.00
C VAL A 587 25.76 44.47 -23.56
N VAL A 588 24.45 44.54 -23.29
CA VAL A 588 23.86 44.28 -21.97
C VAL A 588 24.13 42.86 -21.53
N ARG A 589 23.96 41.88 -22.42
CA ARG A 589 24.25 40.46 -22.14
C ARG A 589 25.75 40.27 -21.79
N ALA A 590 26.65 40.87 -22.58
CA ALA A 590 28.07 40.81 -22.35
C ALA A 590 28.45 41.47 -21.00
N ALA A 591 27.84 42.59 -20.67
CA ALA A 591 28.06 43.30 -19.41
C ALA A 591 27.56 42.45 -18.20
N VAL A 592 26.36 41.85 -18.29
CA VAL A 592 25.82 41.00 -17.22
C VAL A 592 26.69 39.79 -16.98
N PHE A 593 27.19 39.14 -18.02
CA PHE A 593 28.03 37.95 -17.88
C PHE A 593 29.53 38.24 -17.74
N GLY A 594 29.95 39.52 -17.84
CA GLY A 594 31.35 39.93 -17.67
C GLY A 594 32.25 39.40 -18.77
N GLU A 595 31.80 39.50 -20.02
CA GLU A 595 32.62 39.17 -21.20
C GLU A 595 33.68 40.23 -21.44
N GLU A 596 34.79 39.89 -22.15
CA GLU A 596 35.91 40.81 -22.42
C GLU A 596 35.42 42.09 -23.12
N GLY A 597 35.80 43.24 -22.59
CA GLY A 597 35.43 44.56 -23.10
C GLY A 597 34.17 45.19 -22.50
N ALA A 598 33.35 44.43 -21.75
CA ALA A 598 32.11 44.91 -21.12
C ALA A 598 32.28 45.21 -19.62
N GLY A 599 33.47 45.07 -19.04
CA GLY A 599 33.74 45.35 -17.63
C GLY A 599 33.50 46.82 -17.27
N GLY A 600 32.71 47.08 -16.24
CA GLY A 600 32.37 48.43 -15.78
C GLY A 600 31.12 49.04 -16.39
N LEU A 601 30.53 48.47 -17.43
CA LEU A 601 29.28 48.98 -18.01
C LEU A 601 28.10 48.89 -17.04
N LEU A 602 28.08 47.89 -16.15
CA LEU A 602 27.05 47.76 -15.09
C LEU A 602 27.10 48.89 -14.04
N ASP A 603 28.19 49.69 -14.00
CA ASP A 603 28.28 50.86 -13.14
C ASP A 603 27.62 52.10 -13.78
N SER A 604 27.26 52.02 -15.05
CA SER A 604 26.51 53.04 -15.77
C SER A 604 25.00 52.77 -15.70
N THR A 605 24.24 53.80 -15.38
CA THR A 605 22.78 53.73 -15.30
C THR A 605 22.11 53.27 -16.59
N GLU A 606 22.68 53.59 -17.72
CA GLU A 606 22.21 53.23 -19.07
C GLU A 606 22.17 51.70 -19.28
N PHE A 607 23.08 50.94 -18.68
CA PHE A 607 23.17 49.48 -18.80
C PHE A 607 22.72 48.74 -17.54
N ALA A 608 22.54 49.43 -16.42
CA ALA A 608 22.17 48.85 -15.15
C ALA A 608 20.66 48.87 -14.89
N GLN A 609 19.88 49.68 -15.61
CA GLN A 609 18.45 49.86 -15.41
C GLN A 609 17.53 49.18 -16.46
N PRO A 610 17.98 48.76 -17.63
CA PRO A 610 17.11 47.91 -18.47
C PRO A 610 16.91 46.55 -17.85
#